data_9083175fc68b02ad43636c62a19a800c
#
_entry.id   9083175fc68b02ad43636c62a19a800c
#
_cell.length_a   1.000
_cell.length_b   1.000
_cell.length_c   1.000
_cell.angle_alpha   90.00
_cell.angle_beta   90.00
_cell.angle_gamma   90.00
#
_symmetry.space_group_name_H-M   'P 1'
#
loop_
_entity.id
_entity.type
_entity.pdbx_description
1 polymer ?
#
loop_
_entity_poly.entity_id
_entity_poly.type
_entity_poly.pdbx_seq_one_letter_code
_entity_poly.pdbx_strand_id
1 'polypeptide(L)'
;MTAKFRKNLLLLLAAAAVGLSLYNGQLARRALAARPLGRFIHLRGTKLHFLEAGNGQPLLLLHGNGASAEDFTTSGIFGRAAARYRVLAFDRPGFGMSPRPAGRPWTAAAQADVIDAAVAKLGIGRYMVVGHSWGAAVALEMARRHRRSVAGVVVVAGYHYPSPRLALAISALPAVPLLGTVLRHALLPSLVRLNWHWAMKQIFHPATVAMPFAAMTRGLASRPSQLRSISAEPFLMLASALFPNRRYADIAVPVGIIAGAGDQLFDAKAEAVRLQSEISQALVDIVPDAGHMVHQSRPEAVLAMIDKIAALTSVGDRAEPSRSV
;
A
#
# COMPACT_ATOMS: atom_id res chain seq x y z
N MET A 1 -29.75 -25.92 29.23
CA MET A 1 -29.98 -25.67 27.79
C MET A 1 -30.11 -27.02 27.09
N THR A 2 -31.29 -27.35 26.50
CA THR A 2 -31.55 -28.66 25.87
C THR A 2 -30.75 -28.83 24.60
N ALA A 3 -30.43 -30.08 24.24
CA ALA A 3 -29.72 -30.41 22.98
C ALA A 3 -30.45 -29.86 21.73
N LYS A 4 -31.78 -29.88 21.74
CA LYS A 4 -32.65 -29.32 20.68
C LYS A 4 -32.46 -27.78 20.56
N PHE A 5 -32.35 -27.07 21.66
CA PHE A 5 -32.11 -25.61 21.67
C PHE A 5 -30.74 -25.29 21.08
N ARG A 6 -29.68 -26.02 21.48
CA ARG A 6 -28.32 -25.85 20.94
C ARG A 6 -28.28 -26.10 19.44
N LYS A 7 -28.93 -27.14 18.95
CA LYS A 7 -29.03 -27.48 17.52
C LYS A 7 -29.72 -26.36 16.74
N ASN A 8 -30.87 -25.88 17.21
CA ASN A 8 -31.59 -24.82 16.53
C ASN A 8 -30.81 -23.51 16.52
N LEU A 9 -30.13 -23.15 17.62
CA LEU A 9 -29.25 -21.97 17.68
C LEU A 9 -28.11 -22.06 16.69
N LEU A 10 -27.43 -23.21 16.59
CA LEU A 10 -26.34 -23.42 15.61
C LEU A 10 -26.85 -23.31 14.17
N LEU A 11 -28.03 -23.84 13.85
CA LEU A 11 -28.64 -23.73 12.52
C LEU A 11 -28.97 -22.26 12.18
N LEU A 12 -29.50 -21.49 13.14
CA LEU A 12 -29.79 -20.07 12.96
C LEU A 12 -28.49 -19.25 12.73
N LEU A 13 -27.45 -19.52 13.52
CA LEU A 13 -26.15 -18.86 13.35
C LEU A 13 -25.51 -19.20 12.00
N ALA A 14 -25.60 -20.46 11.57
CA ALA A 14 -25.10 -20.87 10.26
C ALA A 14 -25.88 -20.20 9.12
N ALA A 15 -27.20 -20.15 9.20
CA ALA A 15 -28.03 -19.45 8.21
C ALA A 15 -27.74 -17.95 8.15
N ALA A 16 -27.56 -17.30 9.31
CA ALA A 16 -27.18 -15.90 9.38
C ALA A 16 -25.79 -15.65 8.77
N ALA A 17 -24.81 -16.52 9.04
CA ALA A 17 -23.46 -16.42 8.46
C ALA A 17 -23.48 -16.57 6.93
N VAL A 18 -24.30 -17.50 6.40
CA VAL A 18 -24.49 -17.66 4.95
C VAL A 18 -25.15 -16.43 4.35
N GLY A 19 -26.23 -15.93 4.95
CA GLY A 19 -26.91 -14.71 4.48
C GLY A 19 -25.99 -13.50 4.45
N LEU A 20 -25.22 -13.27 5.52
CA LEU A 20 -24.21 -12.21 5.58
C LEU A 20 -23.11 -12.38 4.54
N SER A 21 -22.65 -13.63 4.29
CA SER A 21 -21.63 -13.91 3.28
C SER A 21 -22.12 -13.59 1.87
N LEU A 22 -23.35 -13.95 1.54
CA LEU A 22 -23.98 -13.64 0.25
C LEU A 22 -24.14 -12.11 0.06
N TYR A 23 -24.66 -11.44 1.08
CA TYR A 23 -24.82 -9.98 1.08
C TYR A 23 -23.46 -9.27 0.90
N ASN A 24 -22.48 -9.65 1.69
CA ASN A 24 -21.12 -9.09 1.60
C ASN A 24 -20.47 -9.36 0.23
N GLY A 25 -20.69 -10.57 -0.33
CA GLY A 25 -20.24 -10.92 -1.67
C GLY A 25 -20.88 -10.04 -2.76
N GLN A 26 -22.17 -9.71 -2.63
CA GLN A 26 -22.85 -8.80 -3.55
C GLN A 26 -22.29 -7.37 -3.48
N LEU A 27 -22.07 -6.85 -2.27
CA LEU A 27 -21.46 -5.53 -2.08
C LEU A 27 -20.02 -5.48 -2.62
N ALA A 28 -19.26 -6.54 -2.43
CA ALA A 28 -17.91 -6.68 -2.97
C ALA A 28 -17.89 -6.63 -4.52
N ARG A 29 -18.83 -7.30 -5.18
CA ARG A 29 -18.99 -7.25 -6.64
C ARG A 29 -19.36 -5.85 -7.12
N ARG A 30 -20.29 -5.16 -6.44
CA ARG A 30 -20.66 -3.76 -6.75
C ARG A 30 -19.48 -2.81 -6.61
N ALA A 31 -18.68 -2.95 -5.54
CA ALA A 31 -17.50 -2.14 -5.32
C ALA A 31 -16.43 -2.31 -6.41
N LEU A 32 -16.30 -3.51 -7.00
CA LEU A 32 -15.42 -3.73 -8.14
C LEU A 32 -15.97 -3.18 -9.45
N ALA A 33 -17.26 -3.36 -9.70
CA ALA A 33 -17.91 -2.91 -10.95
C ALA A 33 -17.92 -1.37 -11.08
N ALA A 34 -17.89 -0.65 -9.97
CA ALA A 34 -17.86 0.82 -9.93
C ALA A 34 -16.44 1.41 -10.15
N ARG A 35 -15.45 0.61 -10.50
CA ARG A 35 -14.07 1.09 -10.62
C ARG A 35 -13.72 1.53 -12.04
N PRO A 36 -12.85 2.56 -12.18
CA PRO A 36 -12.36 2.95 -13.49
C PRO A 36 -11.58 1.80 -14.14
N LEU A 37 -11.71 1.68 -15.45
CA LEU A 37 -10.97 0.74 -16.25
C LEU A 37 -9.50 1.19 -16.31
N GLY A 38 -8.63 0.43 -15.63
CA GLY A 38 -7.18 0.53 -15.80
C GLY A 38 -6.67 -0.51 -16.80
N ARG A 39 -5.38 -0.78 -16.72
CA ARG A 39 -4.71 -1.79 -17.54
C ARG A 39 -4.29 -2.98 -16.69
N PHE A 40 -4.17 -4.13 -17.32
CA PHE A 40 -3.63 -5.33 -16.69
C PHE A 40 -2.33 -5.74 -17.36
N ILE A 41 -1.34 -6.11 -16.55
CA ILE A 41 -0.14 -6.78 -17.02
C ILE A 41 -0.09 -8.19 -16.45
N HIS A 42 0.06 -9.17 -17.35
CA HIS A 42 0.11 -10.58 -16.98
C HIS A 42 1.57 -11.00 -16.80
N LEU A 43 1.87 -11.62 -15.67
CA LEU A 43 3.15 -12.22 -15.32
C LEU A 43 2.95 -13.71 -15.07
N ARG A 44 4.05 -14.47 -15.03
CA ARG A 44 3.95 -15.90 -14.71
C ARG A 44 3.34 -16.08 -13.31
N GLY A 45 2.15 -16.70 -13.28
CA GLY A 45 1.43 -17.01 -12.03
C GLY A 45 0.67 -15.86 -11.38
N THR A 46 0.63 -14.64 -11.99
CA THR A 46 -0.19 -13.53 -11.49
C THR A 46 -0.52 -12.51 -12.58
N LYS A 47 -1.39 -11.57 -12.24
CA LYS A 47 -1.61 -10.34 -13.03
C LYS A 47 -1.66 -9.15 -12.10
N LEU A 48 -1.20 -8.02 -12.56
CA LEU A 48 -1.31 -6.75 -11.83
C LEU A 48 -2.17 -5.78 -12.61
N HIS A 49 -3.03 -5.12 -11.91
CA HIS A 49 -3.80 -3.96 -12.40
C HIS A 49 -3.04 -2.69 -12.09
N PHE A 50 -3.10 -1.72 -13.00
CA PHE A 50 -2.53 -0.39 -12.80
C PHE A 50 -3.30 0.66 -13.60
N LEU A 51 -3.22 1.89 -13.11
CA LEU A 51 -3.65 3.09 -13.82
C LEU A 51 -2.41 3.71 -14.46
N GLU A 52 -2.55 4.27 -15.67
CA GLU A 52 -1.44 4.92 -16.37
C GLU A 52 -1.92 6.22 -17.00
N ALA A 53 -1.12 7.28 -16.85
CA ALA A 53 -1.36 8.58 -17.46
C ALA A 53 -0.06 9.37 -17.63
N GLY A 54 -0.08 10.35 -18.55
CA GLY A 54 1.04 11.25 -18.80
C GLY A 54 2.17 10.63 -19.60
N ASN A 55 3.20 11.44 -19.84
CA ASN A 55 4.40 11.11 -20.58
C ASN A 55 5.64 11.66 -19.84
N GLY A 56 6.84 11.17 -20.19
CA GLY A 56 8.10 11.62 -19.57
C GLY A 56 8.72 10.57 -18.68
N GLN A 57 9.45 11.02 -17.65
CA GLN A 57 10.14 10.11 -16.73
C GLN A 57 9.14 9.19 -16.01
N PRO A 58 9.35 7.87 -16.01
CA PRO A 58 8.44 6.93 -15.35
C PRO A 58 8.42 7.13 -13.84
N LEU A 59 7.20 7.22 -13.27
CA LEU A 59 6.91 7.41 -11.86
C LEU A 59 5.90 6.36 -11.40
N LEU A 60 6.32 5.46 -10.54
CA LEU A 60 5.47 4.45 -9.94
C LEU A 60 4.87 4.94 -8.63
N LEU A 61 3.59 4.67 -8.43
CA LEU A 61 2.87 5.00 -7.20
C LEU A 61 2.35 3.70 -6.56
N LEU A 62 2.74 3.47 -5.28
CA LEU A 62 2.41 2.27 -4.51
C LEU A 62 1.63 2.63 -3.25
N HIS A 63 0.36 2.27 -3.23
CA HIS A 63 -0.57 2.57 -2.12
C HIS A 63 -0.25 1.82 -0.83
N GLY A 64 -0.82 2.27 0.29
CA GLY A 64 -0.73 1.65 1.61
C GLY A 64 -1.63 0.42 1.80
N ASN A 65 -1.59 -0.18 3.00
CA ASN A 65 -2.47 -1.28 3.36
C ASN A 65 -3.94 -0.83 3.36
N GLY A 66 -4.83 -1.64 2.81
CA GLY A 66 -6.27 -1.34 2.74
C GLY A 66 -6.71 -0.44 1.59
N ALA A 67 -5.79 0.21 0.87
CA ALA A 67 -6.06 1.09 -0.26
C ALA A 67 -5.95 0.38 -1.63
N SER A 68 -5.82 1.15 -2.70
CA SER A 68 -5.64 0.72 -4.10
C SER A 68 -4.95 1.83 -4.89
N ALA A 69 -4.66 1.60 -6.17
CA ALA A 69 -4.09 2.61 -7.07
C ALA A 69 -4.85 3.95 -7.09
N GLU A 70 -6.16 3.91 -6.90
CA GLU A 70 -7.03 5.09 -6.86
C GLU A 70 -6.80 6.00 -5.64
N ASP A 71 -6.07 5.55 -4.63
CA ASP A 71 -5.62 6.38 -3.52
C ASP A 71 -4.92 7.64 -4.02
N PHE A 72 -4.04 7.49 -5.00
CA PHE A 72 -3.35 8.62 -5.61
C PHE A 72 -4.22 9.43 -6.58
N THR A 73 -5.30 8.87 -7.07
CA THR A 73 -6.29 9.62 -7.86
C THR A 73 -7.14 10.53 -6.97
N THR A 74 -7.60 10.00 -5.83
CA THR A 74 -8.42 10.78 -4.88
C THR A 74 -7.64 11.89 -4.18
N SER A 75 -6.32 11.74 -4.03
CA SER A 75 -5.45 12.80 -3.52
C SER A 75 -5.11 13.88 -4.56
N GLY A 76 -5.43 13.64 -5.84
CA GLY A 76 -5.03 14.50 -6.95
C GLY A 76 -3.56 14.35 -7.37
N ILE A 77 -2.74 13.58 -6.67
CA ILE A 77 -1.33 13.37 -7.02
C ILE A 77 -1.19 12.72 -8.40
N PHE A 78 -1.98 11.69 -8.69
CA PHE A 78 -1.93 10.97 -9.97
C PHE A 78 -2.10 11.92 -11.16
N GLY A 79 -3.16 12.72 -11.18
CA GLY A 79 -3.43 13.63 -12.29
C GLY A 79 -2.42 14.78 -12.38
N ARG A 80 -2.02 15.37 -11.25
CA ARG A 80 -1.05 16.47 -11.20
C ARG A 80 0.36 16.02 -11.60
N ALA A 81 0.78 14.83 -11.19
CA ALA A 81 2.06 14.26 -11.60
C ALA A 81 2.06 13.88 -13.09
N ALA A 82 0.94 13.42 -13.63
CA ALA A 82 0.80 13.05 -15.05
C ALA A 82 1.05 14.22 -16.03
N ALA A 83 1.02 15.46 -15.55
CA ALA A 83 1.41 16.63 -16.37
C ALA A 83 2.92 16.66 -16.70
N ARG A 84 3.76 15.94 -15.93
CA ARG A 84 5.23 15.98 -16.08
C ARG A 84 5.89 14.60 -16.12
N TYR A 85 5.21 13.57 -15.66
CA TYR A 85 5.72 12.21 -15.54
C TYR A 85 4.82 11.22 -16.29
N ARG A 86 5.38 10.10 -16.72
CA ARG A 86 4.60 8.92 -17.07
C ARG A 86 4.27 8.17 -15.78
N VAL A 87 3.08 8.40 -15.27
CA VAL A 87 2.64 7.88 -13.94
C VAL A 87 2.00 6.52 -14.08
N LEU A 88 2.46 5.55 -13.29
CA LEU A 88 1.87 4.22 -13.17
C LEU A 88 1.50 3.98 -11.70
N ALA A 89 0.21 3.97 -11.38
CA ALA A 89 -0.28 3.61 -10.05
C ALA A 89 -0.72 2.15 -10.03
N PHE A 90 0.00 1.29 -9.29
CA PHE A 90 -0.28 -0.14 -9.23
C PHE A 90 -1.22 -0.49 -8.07
N ASP A 91 -2.20 -1.36 -8.36
CA ASP A 91 -2.82 -2.16 -7.32
C ASP A 91 -1.83 -3.23 -6.87
N ARG A 92 -1.35 -3.15 -5.63
CA ARG A 92 -0.41 -4.15 -5.09
C ARG A 92 -1.09 -5.53 -4.97
N PRO A 93 -0.33 -6.65 -5.02
CA PRO A 93 -0.91 -8.00 -4.96
C PRO A 93 -1.88 -8.20 -3.78
N GLY A 94 -3.14 -8.49 -4.10
CA GLY A 94 -4.23 -8.70 -3.14
C GLY A 94 -5.10 -7.47 -2.86
N PHE A 95 -4.82 -6.35 -3.51
CA PHE A 95 -5.57 -5.11 -3.38
C PHE A 95 -6.18 -4.69 -4.71
N GLY A 96 -7.20 -3.83 -4.65
CA GLY A 96 -7.87 -3.34 -5.85
C GLY A 96 -8.32 -4.48 -6.76
N MET A 97 -7.87 -4.47 -8.00
CA MET A 97 -8.16 -5.46 -9.02
C MET A 97 -7.02 -6.49 -9.22
N SER A 98 -5.90 -6.37 -8.48
CA SER A 98 -4.80 -7.32 -8.50
C SER A 98 -5.07 -8.50 -7.59
N PRO A 99 -5.10 -9.76 -8.07
CA PRO A 99 -5.24 -10.92 -7.22
C PRO A 99 -3.99 -11.15 -6.36
N ARG A 100 -4.18 -11.90 -5.27
CA ARG A 100 -3.09 -12.40 -4.43
C ARG A 100 -3.04 -13.92 -4.53
N PRO A 101 -2.23 -14.48 -5.45
CA PRO A 101 -2.07 -15.92 -5.57
C PRO A 101 -1.62 -16.58 -4.26
N ALA A 102 -2.11 -17.78 -4.02
CA ALA A 102 -1.67 -18.61 -2.90
C ALA A 102 -0.26 -19.18 -3.13
N GLY A 103 0.30 -19.83 -2.12
CA GLY A 103 1.53 -20.63 -2.26
C GLY A 103 2.84 -19.89 -1.90
N ARG A 104 2.81 -18.57 -1.69
CA ARG A 104 3.99 -17.83 -1.20
C ARG A 104 3.63 -16.69 -0.25
N PRO A 105 4.52 -16.32 0.68
CA PRO A 105 4.37 -15.11 1.45
C PRO A 105 4.59 -13.88 0.56
N TRP A 106 3.67 -12.92 0.62
CA TRP A 106 3.75 -11.67 -0.14
C TRP A 106 4.43 -10.57 0.72
N THR A 107 5.69 -10.79 1.07
CA THR A 107 6.53 -9.82 1.76
C THR A 107 6.72 -8.56 0.92
N ALA A 108 7.24 -7.48 1.51
CA ALA A 108 7.62 -6.29 0.75
C ALA A 108 8.59 -6.62 -0.40
N ALA A 109 9.58 -7.49 -0.14
CA ALA A 109 10.52 -7.97 -1.16
C ALA A 109 9.84 -8.75 -2.30
N ALA A 110 8.91 -9.67 -1.97
CA ALA A 110 8.19 -10.43 -3.00
C ALA A 110 7.26 -9.54 -3.84
N GLN A 111 6.69 -8.48 -3.25
CA GLN A 111 5.92 -7.48 -3.98
C GLN A 111 6.83 -6.61 -4.87
N ALA A 112 7.99 -6.20 -4.35
CA ALA A 112 9.00 -5.46 -5.10
C ALA A 112 9.43 -6.21 -6.37
N ASP A 113 9.78 -7.49 -6.25
CA ASP A 113 10.22 -8.32 -7.39
C ASP A 113 9.14 -8.44 -8.47
N VAL A 114 7.89 -8.62 -8.06
CA VAL A 114 6.78 -8.78 -9.01
C VAL A 114 6.41 -7.47 -9.70
N ILE A 115 6.50 -6.34 -8.98
CA ILE A 115 6.21 -5.02 -9.56
C ILE A 115 7.33 -4.62 -10.52
N ASP A 116 8.60 -4.82 -10.16
CA ASP A 116 9.74 -4.54 -11.05
C ASP A 116 9.64 -5.37 -12.34
N ALA A 117 9.33 -6.66 -12.23
CA ALA A 117 9.11 -7.52 -13.41
C ALA A 117 7.95 -7.05 -14.29
N ALA A 118 6.88 -6.48 -13.68
CA ALA A 118 5.78 -5.89 -14.42
C ALA A 118 6.23 -4.64 -15.19
N VAL A 119 6.98 -3.77 -14.54
CA VAL A 119 7.51 -2.53 -15.11
C VAL A 119 8.49 -2.84 -16.25
N ALA A 120 9.38 -3.79 -16.06
CA ALA A 120 10.30 -4.26 -17.11
C ALA A 120 9.53 -4.81 -18.33
N LYS A 121 8.45 -5.58 -18.10
CA LYS A 121 7.58 -6.09 -19.19
C LYS A 121 6.83 -4.98 -19.94
N LEU A 122 6.62 -3.81 -19.33
CA LEU A 122 6.09 -2.61 -19.98
C LEU A 122 7.15 -1.85 -20.80
N GLY A 123 8.38 -2.35 -20.89
CA GLY A 123 9.49 -1.72 -21.59
C GLY A 123 10.10 -0.54 -20.83
N ILE A 124 9.88 -0.45 -19.52
CA ILE A 124 10.40 0.62 -18.68
C ILE A 124 11.68 0.12 -18.00
N GLY A 125 12.83 0.65 -18.42
CA GLY A 125 14.15 0.25 -17.88
C GLY A 125 14.49 0.96 -16.57
N ARG A 126 14.12 2.24 -16.42
CA ARG A 126 14.45 3.05 -15.24
C ARG A 126 13.27 3.91 -14.81
N TYR A 127 13.02 3.99 -13.50
CA TYR A 127 11.85 4.66 -12.94
C TYR A 127 12.10 5.19 -11.52
N MET A 128 11.33 6.19 -11.12
CA MET A 128 11.17 6.59 -9.73
C MET A 128 10.00 5.85 -9.09
N VAL A 129 10.04 5.67 -7.78
CA VAL A 129 8.95 5.03 -7.04
C VAL A 129 8.54 5.82 -5.81
N VAL A 130 7.25 6.05 -5.66
CA VAL A 130 6.61 6.64 -4.48
C VAL A 130 5.84 5.56 -3.76
N GLY A 131 6.07 5.38 -2.47
CA GLY A 131 5.32 4.42 -1.67
C GLY A 131 4.70 5.06 -0.44
N HIS A 132 3.42 4.80 -0.21
CA HIS A 132 2.72 5.21 1.01
C HIS A 132 2.62 4.04 2.00
N SER A 133 2.91 4.29 3.27
CA SER A 133 2.76 3.32 4.37
C SER A 133 3.45 1.98 4.06
N TRP A 134 2.74 0.85 3.95
CA TRP A 134 3.32 -0.43 3.50
C TRP A 134 3.89 -0.36 2.08
N GLY A 135 3.31 0.45 1.20
CA GLY A 135 3.88 0.70 -0.13
C GLY A 135 5.28 1.33 -0.07
N ALA A 136 5.60 2.08 0.98
CA ALA A 136 6.93 2.62 1.23
C ALA A 136 7.96 1.52 1.52
N ALA A 137 7.59 0.50 2.32
CA ALA A 137 8.45 -0.66 2.54
C ALA A 137 8.71 -1.43 1.24
N VAL A 138 7.70 -1.53 0.36
CA VAL A 138 7.87 -2.13 -0.98
C VAL A 138 8.81 -1.27 -1.85
N ALA A 139 8.65 0.06 -1.85
CA ALA A 139 9.49 0.98 -2.61
C ALA A 139 10.97 0.93 -2.17
N LEU A 140 11.23 0.86 -0.86
CA LEU A 140 12.59 0.69 -0.32
C LEU A 140 13.19 -0.67 -0.72
N GLU A 141 12.39 -1.75 -0.69
CA GLU A 141 12.85 -3.06 -1.18
C GLU A 141 13.12 -3.03 -2.69
N MET A 142 12.35 -2.30 -3.49
CA MET A 142 12.64 -2.10 -4.91
C MET A 142 14.01 -1.41 -5.09
N ALA A 143 14.27 -0.32 -4.40
CA ALA A 143 15.56 0.39 -4.49
C ALA A 143 16.75 -0.48 -4.06
N ARG A 144 16.58 -1.28 -3.00
CA ARG A 144 17.63 -2.14 -2.49
C ARG A 144 17.96 -3.31 -3.43
N ARG A 145 16.92 -3.90 -4.06
CA ARG A 145 17.02 -5.14 -4.85
C ARG A 145 17.22 -4.88 -6.34
N HIS A 146 16.63 -3.81 -6.85
CA HIS A 146 16.58 -3.47 -8.29
C HIS A 146 17.31 -2.14 -8.55
N ARG A 147 18.56 -2.05 -8.09
CA ARG A 147 19.41 -0.83 -8.11
C ARG A 147 19.57 -0.23 -9.52
N ARG A 148 19.49 -1.06 -10.57
CA ARG A 148 19.62 -0.59 -11.96
C ARG A 148 18.32 0.01 -12.49
N SER A 149 17.18 -0.48 -12.02
CA SER A 149 15.85 -0.05 -12.47
C SER A 149 15.34 1.14 -11.70
N VAL A 150 15.62 1.24 -10.39
CA VAL A 150 15.14 2.33 -9.54
C VAL A 150 16.09 3.51 -9.62
N ALA A 151 15.57 4.68 -10.03
CA ALA A 151 16.32 5.93 -10.11
C ALA A 151 16.26 6.75 -8.83
N GLY A 152 15.14 6.70 -8.12
CA GLY A 152 14.91 7.43 -6.87
C GLY A 152 13.66 6.96 -6.15
N VAL A 153 13.57 7.26 -4.86
CA VAL A 153 12.46 6.80 -4.01
C VAL A 153 11.87 7.98 -3.24
N VAL A 154 10.53 8.01 -3.13
CA VAL A 154 9.83 8.87 -2.16
C VAL A 154 9.02 7.99 -1.21
N VAL A 155 9.35 8.06 0.06
CA VAL A 155 8.70 7.37 1.17
C VAL A 155 7.69 8.31 1.81
N VAL A 156 6.42 7.92 1.85
CA VAL A 156 5.33 8.75 2.37
C VAL A 156 4.68 8.05 3.57
N ALA A 157 4.79 8.64 4.76
CA ALA A 157 4.29 8.08 6.03
C ALA A 157 4.60 6.57 6.15
N GLY A 158 5.86 6.21 5.85
CA GLY A 158 6.28 4.83 5.70
C GLY A 158 6.42 4.12 7.04
N TYR A 159 6.14 2.83 7.03
CA TYR A 159 6.43 1.91 8.13
C TYR A 159 7.52 0.94 7.67
N HIS A 160 8.72 1.12 8.18
CA HIS A 160 9.89 0.37 7.70
C HIS A 160 10.53 -0.48 8.79
N TYR A 161 10.35 -0.09 10.05
CA TYR A 161 10.92 -0.80 11.19
C TYR A 161 9.83 -1.54 11.95
N PRO A 162 9.89 -2.87 11.96
CA PRO A 162 8.86 -3.65 12.64
C PRO A 162 8.88 -3.39 14.14
N SER A 163 7.71 -3.08 14.71
CA SER A 163 7.54 -3.00 16.15
C SER A 163 6.68 -4.16 16.65
N PRO A 164 7.08 -4.85 17.75
CA PRO A 164 6.29 -5.93 18.32
C PRO A 164 5.06 -5.34 19.04
N ARG A 165 3.93 -5.26 18.33
CA ARG A 165 2.65 -4.84 18.92
C ARG A 165 1.69 -6.02 18.89
N LEU A 166 1.11 -6.38 20.05
CA LEU A 166 0.11 -7.46 20.16
C LEU A 166 -1.10 -7.23 19.24
N ALA A 167 -1.50 -5.98 19.04
CA ALA A 167 -2.56 -5.60 18.13
C ALA A 167 -2.31 -6.09 16.68
N LEU A 168 -1.05 -6.14 16.23
CA LEU A 168 -0.69 -6.66 14.89
C LEU A 168 -0.95 -8.18 14.81
N ALA A 169 -0.66 -8.92 15.88
CA ALA A 169 -0.92 -10.37 15.91
C ALA A 169 -2.44 -10.67 15.87
N ILE A 170 -3.26 -9.92 16.60
CA ILE A 170 -4.73 -10.06 16.60
C ILE A 170 -5.30 -9.69 15.23
N SER A 171 -4.79 -8.65 14.58
CA SER A 171 -5.23 -8.22 13.25
C SER A 171 -4.91 -9.25 12.16
N ALA A 172 -4.03 -10.22 12.43
CA ALA A 172 -3.69 -11.30 11.51
C ALA A 172 -4.71 -12.45 11.49
N LEU A 173 -5.58 -12.59 12.51
CA LEU A 173 -6.57 -13.68 12.59
C LEU A 173 -7.39 -13.90 11.31
N PRO A 174 -7.86 -12.85 10.60
CA PRO A 174 -8.59 -13.04 9.36
C PRO A 174 -7.77 -13.66 8.22
N ALA A 175 -6.44 -13.69 8.32
CA ALA A 175 -5.59 -14.35 7.33
C ALA A 175 -5.47 -15.86 7.55
N VAL A 176 -5.83 -16.37 8.75
CA VAL A 176 -5.79 -17.79 9.10
C VAL A 176 -6.76 -18.62 8.24
N PRO A 177 -6.35 -19.78 7.71
CA PRO A 177 -7.25 -20.69 7.02
C PRO A 177 -8.48 -21.11 7.86
N LEU A 178 -9.59 -21.46 7.23
CA LEU A 178 -10.86 -21.85 7.82
C LEU A 178 -11.51 -20.77 8.69
N LEU A 179 -11.03 -20.51 9.92
CA LEU A 179 -11.59 -19.50 10.82
C LEU A 179 -11.59 -18.10 10.16
N GLY A 180 -10.48 -17.70 9.60
CA GLY A 180 -10.37 -16.43 8.89
C GLY A 180 -11.27 -16.36 7.66
N THR A 181 -11.58 -17.50 7.02
CA THR A 181 -12.51 -17.52 5.90
C THR A 181 -13.92 -17.16 6.34
N VAL A 182 -14.41 -17.77 7.42
CA VAL A 182 -15.72 -17.43 7.99
C VAL A 182 -15.77 -15.97 8.42
N LEU A 183 -14.76 -15.52 9.15
CA LEU A 183 -14.67 -14.12 9.61
C LEU A 183 -14.73 -13.14 8.44
N ARG A 184 -13.92 -13.33 7.39
CA ARG A 184 -13.83 -12.43 6.24
C ARG A 184 -15.09 -12.37 5.37
N HIS A 185 -15.85 -13.45 5.31
CA HIS A 185 -17.05 -13.49 4.47
C HIS A 185 -18.32 -13.06 5.22
N ALA A 186 -18.44 -13.43 6.49
CA ALA A 186 -19.65 -13.15 7.27
C ALA A 186 -19.51 -11.87 8.12
N LEU A 187 -18.59 -11.83 9.06
CA LEU A 187 -18.58 -10.83 10.16
C LEU A 187 -17.81 -9.55 9.83
N LEU A 188 -16.55 -9.69 9.43
CA LEU A 188 -15.61 -8.56 9.31
C LEU A 188 -16.04 -7.50 8.30
N PRO A 189 -16.62 -7.81 7.12
CA PRO A 189 -17.07 -6.78 6.20
C PRO A 189 -18.08 -5.83 6.83
N SER A 190 -18.98 -6.35 7.64
CA SER A 190 -19.98 -5.55 8.36
C SER A 190 -19.35 -4.71 9.47
N LEU A 191 -18.42 -5.29 10.24
CA LEU A 191 -17.69 -4.57 11.29
C LEU A 191 -16.84 -3.44 10.71
N VAL A 192 -16.13 -3.68 9.60
CA VAL A 192 -15.35 -2.65 8.91
C VAL A 192 -16.26 -1.49 8.47
N ARG A 193 -17.41 -1.79 7.86
CA ARG A 193 -18.35 -0.76 7.43
C ARG A 193 -18.95 0.03 8.58
N LEU A 194 -19.23 -0.63 9.70
CA LEU A 194 -19.79 0.02 10.90
C LEU A 194 -18.78 0.97 11.53
N ASN A 195 -17.51 0.55 11.65
CA ASN A 195 -16.46 1.34 12.28
C ASN A 195 -15.72 2.25 11.29
N TRP A 196 -16.17 2.35 10.04
CA TRP A 196 -15.45 3.04 8.97
C TRP A 196 -15.13 4.49 9.28
N HIS A 197 -16.14 5.22 9.76
CA HIS A 197 -15.98 6.63 10.06
C HIS A 197 -14.94 6.89 11.16
N TRP A 198 -14.97 6.09 12.21
CA TRP A 198 -13.98 6.17 13.29
C TRP A 198 -12.58 5.85 12.77
N ALA A 199 -12.42 4.78 11.99
CA ALA A 199 -11.14 4.39 11.41
C ALA A 199 -10.57 5.51 10.51
N MET A 200 -11.40 6.14 9.68
CA MET A 200 -10.99 7.27 8.86
C MET A 200 -10.51 8.45 9.69
N LYS A 201 -11.23 8.81 10.76
CA LYS A 201 -10.78 9.86 11.67
C LYS A 201 -9.41 9.58 12.27
N GLN A 202 -9.13 8.34 12.65
CA GLN A 202 -7.85 7.96 13.24
C GLN A 202 -6.69 8.11 12.24
N ILE A 203 -6.85 7.63 11.00
CA ILE A 203 -5.76 7.68 10.01
C ILE A 203 -5.53 9.08 9.42
N PHE A 204 -6.56 9.96 9.44
CA PHE A 204 -6.43 11.33 8.95
C PHE A 204 -6.01 12.33 10.02
N HIS A 205 -6.19 12.00 11.32
CA HIS A 205 -5.85 12.92 12.41
C HIS A 205 -4.42 13.49 12.27
N PRO A 206 -4.22 14.81 12.46
CA PRO A 206 -5.18 15.85 12.85
C PRO A 206 -5.97 16.45 11.68
N ALA A 207 -5.67 16.10 10.46
CA ALA A 207 -6.35 16.64 9.26
C ALA A 207 -7.79 16.14 9.15
N THR A 208 -8.59 16.84 8.35
CA THR A 208 -9.94 16.41 8.01
C THR A 208 -9.94 15.22 7.06
N VAL A 209 -10.93 14.33 7.21
CA VAL A 209 -11.07 13.15 6.35
C VAL A 209 -11.38 13.56 4.91
N ALA A 210 -10.56 13.12 3.96
CA ALA A 210 -10.81 13.26 2.54
C ALA A 210 -11.99 12.36 2.13
N MET A 211 -13.17 12.93 1.96
CA MET A 211 -14.40 12.19 1.66
C MET A 211 -14.32 11.35 0.38
N PRO A 212 -13.69 11.81 -0.74
CA PRO A 212 -13.50 10.99 -1.94
C PRO A 212 -12.73 9.70 -1.65
N PHE A 213 -11.64 9.78 -0.87
CA PHE A 213 -10.87 8.62 -0.44
C PHE A 213 -11.70 7.68 0.46
N ALA A 214 -12.38 8.24 1.47
CA ALA A 214 -13.18 7.44 2.40
C ALA A 214 -14.34 6.71 1.71
N ALA A 215 -15.00 7.34 0.75
CA ALA A 215 -16.07 6.72 -0.04
C ALA A 215 -15.53 5.62 -0.96
N MET A 216 -14.43 5.88 -1.65
CA MET A 216 -13.79 4.94 -2.57
C MET A 216 -13.28 3.69 -1.84
N THR A 217 -12.56 3.85 -0.74
CA THR A 217 -11.91 2.74 -0.04
C THR A 217 -12.87 1.88 0.79
N ARG A 218 -14.01 2.42 1.27
CA ARG A 218 -14.96 1.69 2.11
C ARG A 218 -15.42 0.36 1.51
N GLY A 219 -15.79 0.38 0.23
CA GLY A 219 -16.24 -0.81 -0.48
C GLY A 219 -15.14 -1.84 -0.66
N LEU A 220 -13.93 -1.39 -0.99
CA LEU A 220 -12.77 -2.26 -1.20
C LEU A 220 -12.24 -2.87 0.09
N ALA A 221 -12.03 -2.06 1.12
CA ALA A 221 -11.49 -2.50 2.41
C ALA A 221 -12.39 -3.54 3.09
N SER A 222 -13.70 -3.54 2.79
CA SER A 222 -14.65 -4.53 3.30
C SER A 222 -14.76 -5.81 2.44
N ARG A 223 -14.00 -5.94 1.34
CA ARG A 223 -14.03 -7.15 0.51
C ARG A 223 -13.31 -8.32 1.18
N PRO A 224 -13.89 -9.55 1.17
CA PRO A 224 -13.26 -10.72 1.78
C PRO A 224 -11.84 -11.01 1.28
N SER A 225 -11.58 -10.85 -0.03
CA SER A 225 -10.25 -11.03 -0.62
C SER A 225 -9.25 -9.98 -0.14
N GLN A 226 -9.66 -8.71 -0.04
CA GLN A 226 -8.81 -7.62 0.41
C GLN A 226 -8.58 -7.68 1.93
N LEU A 227 -9.60 -8.06 2.72
CA LEU A 227 -9.46 -8.32 4.15
C LEU A 227 -8.39 -9.38 4.46
N ARG A 228 -8.27 -10.43 3.62
CA ARG A 228 -7.19 -11.40 3.74
C ARG A 228 -5.81 -10.72 3.59
N SER A 229 -5.67 -9.83 2.64
CA SER A 229 -4.41 -9.12 2.37
C SER A 229 -4.10 -8.08 3.44
N ILE A 230 -5.13 -7.30 3.85
CA ILE A 230 -5.04 -6.33 4.94
C ILE A 230 -4.53 -6.99 6.23
N SER A 231 -5.06 -8.17 6.56
CA SER A 231 -4.68 -8.88 7.78
C SER A 231 -3.34 -9.63 7.66
N ALA A 232 -2.93 -10.02 6.47
CA ALA A 232 -1.66 -10.72 6.27
C ALA A 232 -0.45 -9.77 6.32
N GLU A 233 -0.59 -8.52 5.89
CA GLU A 233 0.54 -7.57 5.89
C GLU A 233 1.07 -7.27 7.31
N PRO A 234 0.24 -6.97 8.34
CA PRO A 234 0.72 -6.79 9.71
C PRO A 234 1.49 -8.01 10.25
N PHE A 235 1.03 -9.22 9.94
CA PHE A 235 1.76 -10.44 10.30
C PHE A 235 3.13 -10.51 9.63
N LEU A 236 3.22 -10.16 8.34
CA LEU A 236 4.49 -10.11 7.62
C LEU A 236 5.42 -9.00 8.14
N MET A 237 4.85 -7.88 8.63
CA MET A 237 5.60 -6.85 9.35
C MET A 237 6.24 -7.41 10.61
N LEU A 238 5.46 -8.10 11.45
CA LEU A 238 5.95 -8.72 12.68
C LEU A 238 7.01 -9.79 12.39
N ALA A 239 6.74 -10.68 11.42
CA ALA A 239 7.70 -11.71 11.01
C ALA A 239 9.02 -11.11 10.49
N SER A 240 8.96 -9.97 9.79
CA SER A 240 10.16 -9.29 9.29
C SER A 240 11.02 -8.66 10.40
N ALA A 241 10.46 -8.46 11.62
CA ALA A 241 11.21 -8.02 12.79
C ALA A 241 12.19 -9.08 13.29
N LEU A 242 11.85 -10.36 13.08
CA LEU A 242 12.69 -11.49 13.49
C LEU A 242 13.90 -11.68 12.57
N PHE A 243 13.91 -11.01 11.41
CA PHE A 243 14.99 -11.10 10.42
C PHE A 243 15.51 -9.69 10.08
N PRO A 244 16.35 -9.08 10.95
CA PRO A 244 16.74 -7.67 10.85
C PRO A 244 17.71 -7.33 9.71
N ASN A 245 17.96 -8.23 8.76
CA ASN A 245 18.93 -8.05 7.67
C ASN A 245 18.54 -7.02 6.58
N ARG A 246 17.76 -6.00 6.94
CA ARG A 246 17.45 -4.88 6.03
C ARG A 246 18.51 -3.81 6.20
N ARG A 247 19.44 -3.74 5.27
CA ARG A 247 20.42 -2.64 5.21
C ARG A 247 19.89 -1.55 4.29
N TYR A 248 19.18 -0.59 4.83
CA TYR A 248 18.77 0.59 4.07
C TYR A 248 19.97 1.47 3.69
N ALA A 249 21.05 1.39 4.45
CA ALA A 249 22.33 2.01 4.11
C ALA A 249 22.89 1.60 2.73
N ASP A 250 22.46 0.45 2.20
CA ASP A 250 22.86 -0.03 0.86
C ASP A 250 22.11 0.70 -0.29
N ILE A 251 21.14 1.57 0.03
CA ILE A 251 20.38 2.33 -0.98
C ILE A 251 21.21 3.53 -1.40
N ALA A 252 21.72 3.50 -2.64
CA ALA A 252 22.57 4.54 -3.19
C ALA A 252 21.81 5.62 -3.97
N VAL A 253 20.55 5.36 -4.34
CA VAL A 253 19.73 6.32 -5.09
C VAL A 253 19.20 7.44 -4.18
N PRO A 254 18.84 8.61 -4.74
CA PRO A 254 18.19 9.67 -3.97
C PRO A 254 16.90 9.19 -3.29
N VAL A 255 16.74 9.52 -2.01
CA VAL A 255 15.57 9.17 -1.20
C VAL A 255 14.95 10.43 -0.60
N GLY A 256 13.65 10.61 -0.79
CA GLY A 256 12.83 11.60 -0.09
C GLY A 256 11.94 10.91 0.95
N ILE A 257 11.84 11.48 2.13
CA ILE A 257 11.01 10.96 3.22
C ILE A 257 10.03 12.05 3.62
N ILE A 258 8.75 11.75 3.59
CA ILE A 258 7.68 12.65 4.05
C ILE A 258 6.89 11.95 5.14
N ALA A 259 6.72 12.61 6.27
CA ALA A 259 5.91 12.12 7.38
C ALA A 259 4.99 13.22 7.91
N GLY A 260 3.79 12.86 8.34
CA GLY A 260 2.90 13.76 9.07
C GLY A 260 3.28 13.81 10.54
N ALA A 261 3.43 15.01 11.11
CA ALA A 261 3.79 15.19 12.52
C ALA A 261 2.75 14.62 13.50
N GLY A 262 1.48 14.54 13.07
CA GLY A 262 0.36 14.05 13.88
C GLY A 262 -0.05 12.61 13.59
N ASP A 263 0.79 11.80 12.94
CA ASP A 263 0.48 10.40 12.66
C ASP A 263 0.26 9.60 13.95
N GLN A 264 -0.95 9.03 14.11
CA GLN A 264 -1.34 8.26 15.28
C GLN A 264 -1.17 6.74 15.11
N LEU A 265 -0.91 6.27 13.90
CA LEU A 265 -0.68 4.84 13.66
C LEU A 265 0.73 4.43 14.04
N PHE A 266 1.70 5.29 13.74
CA PHE A 266 3.12 5.08 14.02
C PHE A 266 3.73 6.40 14.50
N ASP A 267 4.86 6.32 15.19
CA ASP A 267 5.72 7.48 15.37
C ASP A 267 6.47 7.75 14.06
N ALA A 268 5.75 8.34 13.10
CA ALA A 268 6.25 8.58 11.76
C ALA A 268 7.47 9.51 11.75
N LYS A 269 7.59 10.40 12.74
CA LYS A 269 8.76 11.26 12.93
C LYS A 269 9.98 10.44 13.34
N ALA A 270 9.85 9.56 14.33
CA ALA A 270 10.94 8.69 14.76
C ALA A 270 11.34 7.70 13.65
N GLU A 271 10.38 7.14 12.92
CA GLU A 271 10.63 6.30 11.74
C GLU A 271 11.40 7.05 10.65
N ALA A 272 11.02 8.30 10.35
CA ALA A 272 11.69 9.13 9.35
C ALA A 272 13.13 9.48 9.76
N VAL A 273 13.34 9.91 11.01
CA VAL A 273 14.66 10.24 11.55
C VAL A 273 15.58 9.01 11.55
N ARG A 274 15.07 7.86 11.96
CA ARG A 274 15.82 6.60 11.94
C ARG A 274 16.21 6.21 10.51
N LEU A 275 15.29 6.30 9.55
CA LEU A 275 15.58 5.98 8.16
C LEU A 275 16.62 6.93 7.57
N GLN A 276 16.54 8.23 7.90
CA GLN A 276 17.56 9.21 7.51
C GLN A 276 18.94 8.88 8.10
N SER A 277 19.02 8.39 9.34
CA SER A 277 20.30 8.00 9.94
C SER A 277 20.97 6.82 9.23
N GLU A 278 20.19 5.95 8.58
CA GLU A 278 20.70 4.85 7.77
C GLU A 278 21.00 5.26 6.31
N ILE A 279 20.22 6.22 5.76
CA ILE A 279 20.38 6.74 4.40
C ILE A 279 20.77 8.22 4.51
N SER A 280 22.04 8.50 4.72
CA SER A 280 22.53 9.85 5.07
C SER A 280 22.21 10.92 4.02
N GLN A 281 22.06 10.53 2.73
CA GLN A 281 21.68 11.43 1.63
C GLN A 281 20.15 11.65 1.53
N ALA A 282 19.32 11.05 2.39
CA ALA A 282 17.88 11.21 2.33
C ALA A 282 17.42 12.62 2.71
N LEU A 283 16.53 13.18 1.90
CA LEU A 283 15.82 14.42 2.23
C LEU A 283 14.61 14.09 3.11
N VAL A 284 14.41 14.82 4.19
CA VAL A 284 13.29 14.62 5.12
C VAL A 284 12.43 15.87 5.18
N ASP A 285 11.12 15.67 5.14
CA ASP A 285 10.11 16.70 5.35
C ASP A 285 9.05 16.17 6.34
N ILE A 286 8.95 16.81 7.50
CA ILE A 286 7.96 16.53 8.52
C ILE A 286 6.84 17.57 8.41
N VAL A 287 5.73 17.17 7.86
CA VAL A 287 4.60 18.07 7.56
C VAL A 287 3.77 18.32 8.82
N PRO A 288 3.72 19.56 9.32
CA PRO A 288 2.84 19.90 10.44
C PRO A 288 1.37 19.72 10.03
N ASP A 289 0.49 19.53 11.02
CA ASP A 289 -0.97 19.40 10.84
C ASP A 289 -1.40 18.30 9.85
N ALA A 290 -0.53 17.33 9.56
CA ALA A 290 -0.80 16.16 8.77
C ALA A 290 -0.58 14.89 9.60
N GLY A 291 -1.36 13.85 9.28
CA GLY A 291 -1.26 12.54 9.91
C GLY A 291 -0.76 11.48 8.95
N HIS A 292 -1.22 10.22 9.15
CA HIS A 292 -0.80 9.09 8.32
C HIS A 292 -1.15 9.28 6.83
N MET A 293 -2.27 9.95 6.53
CA MET A 293 -2.72 10.21 5.16
C MET A 293 -2.18 11.55 4.62
N VAL A 294 -0.91 11.83 4.86
CA VAL A 294 -0.25 13.10 4.45
C VAL A 294 -0.41 13.37 2.95
N HIS A 295 -0.37 12.36 2.09
CA HIS A 295 -0.56 12.49 0.65
C HIS A 295 -2.00 12.88 0.24
N GLN A 296 -2.98 12.65 1.12
CA GLN A 296 -4.37 13.08 0.91
C GLN A 296 -4.59 14.50 1.44
N SER A 297 -3.97 14.86 2.56
CA SER A 297 -4.17 16.14 3.22
C SER A 297 -3.22 17.24 2.75
N ARG A 298 -2.03 16.88 2.28
CA ARG A 298 -0.97 17.78 1.78
C ARG A 298 -0.31 17.23 0.50
N PRO A 299 -1.08 16.98 -0.57
CA PRO A 299 -0.54 16.40 -1.80
C PRO A 299 0.56 17.24 -2.44
N GLU A 300 0.54 18.57 -2.25
CA GLU A 300 1.58 19.48 -2.73
C GLU A 300 2.96 19.21 -2.12
N ALA A 301 3.03 18.86 -0.83
CA ALA A 301 4.29 18.51 -0.19
C ALA A 301 4.90 17.24 -0.82
N VAL A 302 4.05 16.23 -1.10
CA VAL A 302 4.48 15.00 -1.77
C VAL A 302 4.94 15.28 -3.20
N LEU A 303 4.22 16.09 -3.97
CA LEU A 303 4.60 16.48 -5.33
C LEU A 303 5.92 17.25 -5.33
N ALA A 304 6.11 18.19 -4.41
CA ALA A 304 7.36 18.94 -4.28
C ALA A 304 8.55 18.01 -3.97
N MET A 305 8.36 16.98 -3.12
CA MET A 305 9.40 15.99 -2.85
C MET A 305 9.68 15.12 -4.08
N ILE A 306 8.66 14.70 -4.83
CA ILE A 306 8.84 13.98 -6.09
C ILE A 306 9.71 14.78 -7.04
N ASP A 307 9.45 16.08 -7.20
CA ASP A 307 10.22 16.95 -8.08
C ASP A 307 11.67 17.13 -7.62
N LYS A 308 11.90 17.28 -6.31
CA LYS A 308 13.26 17.35 -5.73
C LYS A 308 14.05 16.07 -6.03
N ILE A 309 13.44 14.89 -5.83
CA ILE A 309 14.09 13.61 -6.12
C ILE A 309 14.33 13.45 -7.62
N ALA A 310 13.36 13.82 -8.48
CA ALA A 310 13.53 13.78 -9.93
C ALA A 310 14.71 14.63 -10.42
N ALA A 311 14.89 15.84 -9.86
CA ALA A 311 16.01 16.70 -10.19
C ALA A 311 17.37 16.05 -9.83
N LEU A 312 17.46 15.37 -8.69
CA LEU A 312 18.66 14.65 -8.27
C LEU A 312 18.97 13.44 -9.17
N THR A 313 17.95 12.72 -9.65
CA THR A 313 18.14 11.58 -10.55
C THR A 313 18.69 12.00 -11.92
N SER A 314 18.22 13.14 -12.45
CA SER A 314 18.65 13.66 -13.75
C SER A 314 20.10 14.18 -13.76
N VAL A 315 20.61 14.62 -12.62
CA VAL A 315 22.01 15.02 -12.45
C VAL A 315 22.93 13.81 -12.43
N GLY A 316 22.51 12.73 -11.73
CA GLY A 316 23.27 11.48 -11.67
C GLY A 316 23.44 10.83 -13.04
N ASP A 317 22.41 10.85 -13.90
CA ASP A 317 22.45 10.26 -15.25
C ASP A 317 23.40 11.01 -16.20
N ARG A 318 23.63 12.30 -15.96
CA ARG A 318 24.60 13.11 -16.74
C ARG A 318 26.05 12.91 -16.30
N ALA A 319 26.28 12.41 -15.09
CA ALA A 319 27.63 12.23 -14.51
C ALA A 319 28.25 10.85 -14.87
N GLU A 320 27.49 9.87 -15.36
CA GLU A 320 28.04 8.63 -15.91
C GLU A 320 28.31 8.81 -17.42
N PRO A 321 29.59 8.99 -17.85
CA PRO A 321 29.91 8.99 -19.28
C PRO A 321 29.60 7.60 -19.86
N SER A 322 28.93 7.59 -21.01
CA SER A 322 28.67 6.37 -21.80
C SER A 322 29.97 5.58 -21.91
N ARG A 323 30.07 4.46 -21.17
CA ARG A 323 31.08 3.44 -21.48
C ARG A 323 30.64 2.80 -22.80
N SER A 324 31.09 3.39 -23.90
CA SER A 324 31.10 2.75 -25.21
C SER A 324 31.92 1.46 -25.10
N VAL A 325 31.26 0.34 -25.38
CA VAL A 325 31.87 -0.95 -25.66
C VAL A 325 32.33 -0.95 -27.12
#